data_e19c34dd1cbee7c2a6227f10906b116b
#
_entry.id   e19c34dd1cbee7c2a6227f10906b116b
#
_cell.length_a   1.000
_cell.length_b   1.000
_cell.length_c   1.000
_cell.angle_alpha   90.00
_cell.angle_beta   90.00
_cell.angle_gamma   90.00
#
_symmetry.space_group_name_H-M   'P 1'
#
loop_
_entity.id
_entity.type
_entity.pdbx_description
1 polymer ?
#
loop_
_entity_poly.entity_id
_entity_poly.type
_entity_poly.pdbx_seq_one_letter_code
_entity_poly.pdbx_strand_id
1 'polypeptide(L)'
;MSKGKILVVDDDRLVLATLSYGLTQAGFEVIDADNGDDAILLAREHRPELALLDIRMEGLTGFDVAAYLREYLQTPFMFLSAFTDEATVAKVKELGAVAYLVKPLDISQIVPAVEAAFARSAPPAATPAPAAPVAPPSELPAQLDPTALAVGVLMHRYSLPRDEALARLMGMASADGHSLPEQARRIVDAVELLARPGTR
;
A
#
# COMPACT_ATOMS: atom_id res chain seq x y z
N MET A 1 2.60 26.79 2.51
CA MET A 1 3.08 25.59 1.79
C MET A 1 2.92 24.41 2.74
N SER A 2 2.29 23.31 2.33
CA SER A 2 2.17 22.09 3.13
C SER A 2 3.57 21.48 3.33
N LYS A 3 3.85 20.95 4.54
CA LYS A 3 5.10 20.23 4.85
C LYS A 3 5.18 18.85 4.20
N GLY A 4 4.07 18.34 3.69
CA GLY A 4 3.93 17.03 3.07
C GLY A 4 2.54 16.47 3.31
N LYS A 5 2.21 15.40 2.58
CA LYS A 5 0.89 14.74 2.61
C LYS A 5 0.97 13.42 3.39
N ILE A 6 0.11 13.27 4.39
CA ILE A 6 0.09 12.13 5.30
C ILE A 6 -1.25 11.42 5.23
N LEU A 7 -1.22 10.09 5.08
CA LEU A 7 -2.38 9.23 5.29
C LEU A 7 -2.41 8.77 6.75
N VAL A 8 -3.51 8.97 7.44
CA VAL A 8 -3.74 8.48 8.81
C VAL A 8 -4.86 7.44 8.78
N VAL A 9 -4.61 6.27 9.35
CA VAL A 9 -5.56 5.15 9.33
C VAL A 9 -5.74 4.62 10.73
N ASP A 10 -6.96 4.71 11.26
CA ASP A 10 -7.32 4.23 12.60
C ASP A 10 -8.85 4.04 12.64
N ASP A 11 -9.35 2.92 13.15
CA ASP A 11 -10.78 2.64 13.26
C ASP A 11 -11.45 3.40 14.43
N ASP A 12 -10.66 3.92 15.36
CA ASP A 12 -11.13 4.84 16.40
C ASP A 12 -11.19 6.27 15.86
N ARG A 13 -12.40 6.74 15.60
CA ARG A 13 -12.67 8.08 15.07
C ARG A 13 -12.16 9.20 15.98
N LEU A 14 -12.07 8.99 17.28
CA LEU A 14 -11.54 10.00 18.21
C LEU A 14 -10.02 10.12 18.04
N VAL A 15 -9.34 8.99 17.94
CA VAL A 15 -7.89 8.94 17.65
C VAL A 15 -7.63 9.57 16.29
N LEU A 16 -8.38 9.18 15.27
CA LEU A 16 -8.28 9.70 13.92
C LEU A 16 -8.43 11.23 13.87
N ALA A 17 -9.49 11.76 14.50
CA ALA A 17 -9.73 13.21 14.56
C ALA A 17 -8.62 13.96 15.32
N THR A 18 -8.12 13.38 16.41
CA THR A 18 -7.05 13.99 17.22
C THR A 18 -5.75 14.06 16.44
N LEU A 19 -5.38 12.97 15.75
CA LEU A 19 -4.19 12.90 14.91
C LEU A 19 -4.27 13.86 13.72
N SER A 20 -5.40 13.83 13.01
CA SER A 20 -5.64 14.70 11.85
C SER A 20 -5.58 16.17 12.23
N TYR A 21 -6.19 16.55 13.35
CA TYR A 21 -6.11 17.92 13.84
C TYR A 21 -4.68 18.32 14.21
N GLY A 22 -3.97 17.50 14.99
CA GLY A 22 -2.61 17.81 15.44
C GLY A 22 -1.61 17.92 14.30
N LEU A 23 -1.69 17.02 13.33
CA LEU A 23 -0.81 17.04 12.15
C LEU A 23 -1.13 18.22 11.22
N THR A 24 -2.41 18.56 11.06
CA THR A 24 -2.82 19.74 10.29
C THR A 24 -2.30 21.02 10.93
N GLN A 25 -2.38 21.15 12.26
CA GLN A 25 -1.82 22.29 13.00
C GLN A 25 -0.29 22.38 12.87
N ALA A 26 0.39 21.23 12.71
CA ALA A 26 1.82 21.19 12.44
C ALA A 26 2.18 21.53 10.98
N GLY A 27 1.19 21.73 10.09
CA GLY A 27 1.38 22.18 8.72
C GLY A 27 1.40 21.05 7.68
N PHE A 28 0.95 19.85 8.03
CA PHE A 28 0.80 18.73 7.09
C PHE A 28 -0.58 18.73 6.43
N GLU A 29 -0.66 18.21 5.22
CA GLU A 29 -1.92 17.85 4.57
C GLU A 29 -2.29 16.44 5.01
N VAL A 30 -3.43 16.27 5.66
CA VAL A 30 -3.86 14.99 6.23
C VAL A 30 -5.00 14.41 5.43
N ILE A 31 -4.89 13.13 5.09
CA ILE A 31 -5.94 12.29 4.54
C ILE A 31 -6.23 11.25 5.61
N ASP A 32 -7.48 11.10 6.00
CA ASP A 32 -7.90 10.17 7.02
C ASP A 32 -8.76 9.03 6.44
N ALA A 33 -8.56 7.83 6.97
CA ALA A 33 -9.33 6.62 6.66
C ALA A 33 -9.66 5.88 7.95
N ASP A 34 -10.88 5.39 8.09
CA ASP A 34 -11.33 4.64 9.27
C ASP A 34 -11.33 3.12 9.06
N ASN A 35 -10.81 2.66 7.94
CA ASN A 35 -10.65 1.24 7.60
C ASN A 35 -9.54 1.02 6.57
N GLY A 36 -9.11 -0.24 6.41
CA GLY A 36 -7.99 -0.59 5.53
C GLY A 36 -8.30 -0.50 4.05
N ASP A 37 -9.54 -0.76 3.64
CA ASP A 37 -9.94 -0.70 2.22
C ASP A 37 -9.93 0.74 1.70
N ASP A 38 -10.52 1.66 2.46
CA ASP A 38 -10.51 3.09 2.14
C ASP A 38 -9.09 3.66 2.21
N ALA A 39 -8.28 3.20 3.17
CA ALA A 39 -6.87 3.57 3.25
C ALA A 39 -6.10 3.26 1.96
N ILE A 40 -6.30 2.07 1.38
CA ILE A 40 -5.68 1.68 0.11
C ILE A 40 -6.19 2.54 -1.05
N LEU A 41 -7.50 2.80 -1.12
CA LEU A 41 -8.09 3.63 -2.17
C LEU A 41 -7.54 5.06 -2.11
N LEU A 42 -7.57 5.67 -0.93
CA LEU A 42 -7.07 7.04 -0.72
C LEU A 42 -5.55 7.14 -0.95
N ALA A 43 -4.78 6.12 -0.55
CA ALA A 43 -3.35 6.08 -0.84
C ALA A 43 -3.06 6.07 -2.35
N ARG A 44 -3.84 5.35 -3.13
CA ARG A 44 -3.70 5.31 -4.60
C ARG A 44 -4.05 6.64 -5.24
N GLU A 45 -5.15 7.26 -4.79
CA GLU A 45 -5.66 8.50 -5.35
C GLU A 45 -4.77 9.69 -5.00
N HIS A 46 -4.42 9.83 -3.73
CA HIS A 46 -3.75 11.01 -3.21
C HIS A 46 -2.22 10.91 -3.13
N ARG A 47 -1.66 9.69 -3.25
CA ARG A 47 -0.20 9.44 -3.20
C ARG A 47 0.47 10.12 -1.99
N PRO A 48 0.12 9.74 -0.76
CA PRO A 48 0.72 10.32 0.43
C PRO A 48 2.22 10.02 0.49
N GLU A 49 2.96 10.93 1.10
CA GLU A 49 4.41 10.81 1.28
C GLU A 49 4.78 10.01 2.53
N LEU A 50 3.83 9.85 3.45
CA LEU A 50 3.94 9.03 4.66
C LEU A 50 2.56 8.48 5.05
N ALA A 51 2.52 7.29 5.62
CA ALA A 51 1.31 6.74 6.22
C ALA A 51 1.52 6.42 7.71
N LEU A 52 0.52 6.76 8.53
CA LEU A 52 0.39 6.33 9.92
C LEU A 52 -0.73 5.30 9.99
N LEU A 53 -0.41 4.09 10.43
CA LEU A 53 -1.30 2.95 10.37
C LEU A 53 -1.53 2.37 11.76
N ASP A 54 -2.79 2.34 12.21
CA ASP A 54 -3.10 1.47 13.35
C ASP A 54 -2.95 0.01 12.94
N ILE A 55 -2.41 -0.81 13.85
CA ILE A 55 -2.18 -2.23 13.58
C ILE A 55 -3.49 -3.01 13.62
N ARG A 56 -4.39 -2.65 14.56
CA ARG A 56 -5.63 -3.40 14.78
C ARG A 56 -6.83 -2.60 14.29
N MET A 57 -7.36 -3.04 13.18
CA MET A 57 -8.59 -2.53 12.60
C MET A 57 -9.49 -3.70 12.20
N GLU A 58 -10.79 -3.49 12.13
CA GLU A 58 -11.71 -4.49 11.59
C GLU A 58 -11.48 -4.68 10.08
N GLY A 59 -11.50 -5.93 9.63
CA GLY A 59 -11.24 -6.28 8.22
C GLY A 59 -9.76 -6.32 7.88
N LEU A 60 -9.30 -5.45 6.99
CA LEU A 60 -7.89 -5.33 6.63
C LEU A 60 -7.10 -4.67 7.77
N THR A 61 -6.07 -5.37 8.24
CA THR A 61 -5.20 -4.87 9.30
C THR A 61 -4.20 -3.82 8.78
N GLY A 62 -3.64 -3.01 9.69
CA GLY A 62 -2.57 -2.08 9.31
C GLY A 62 -1.36 -2.76 8.68
N PHE A 63 -1.12 -4.04 8.98
CA PHE A 63 -0.07 -4.82 8.31
C PHE A 63 -0.37 -5.10 6.84
N ASP A 64 -1.63 -5.37 6.51
CA ASP A 64 -2.07 -5.61 5.13
C ASP A 64 -1.96 -4.32 4.30
N VAL A 65 -2.39 -3.19 4.88
CA VAL A 65 -2.23 -1.86 4.27
C VAL A 65 -0.74 -1.53 4.07
N ALA A 66 0.11 -1.78 5.08
CA ALA A 66 1.55 -1.53 5.00
C ALA A 66 2.23 -2.38 3.91
N ALA A 67 1.87 -3.65 3.80
CA ALA A 67 2.36 -4.53 2.75
C ALA A 67 2.01 -3.97 1.36
N TYR A 68 0.76 -3.51 1.18
CA TYR A 68 0.31 -2.87 -0.04
C TYR A 68 1.07 -1.58 -0.36
N LEU A 69 1.21 -0.69 0.63
CA LEU A 69 1.95 0.57 0.46
C LEU A 69 3.40 0.34 0.05
N ARG A 70 4.05 -0.65 0.65
CA ARG A 70 5.43 -1.03 0.33
C ARG A 70 5.56 -1.60 -1.08
N GLU A 71 4.69 -2.53 -1.45
CA GLU A 71 4.81 -3.28 -2.71
C GLU A 71 4.41 -2.44 -3.92
N TYR A 72 3.33 -1.66 -3.81
CA TYR A 72 2.71 -1.00 -4.97
C TYR A 72 2.95 0.51 -5.03
N LEU A 73 3.12 1.17 -3.89
CA LEU A 73 3.23 2.63 -3.83
C LEU A 73 4.60 3.11 -3.38
N GLN A 74 5.39 2.22 -2.74
CA GLN A 74 6.67 2.55 -2.12
C GLN A 74 6.57 3.72 -1.13
N THR A 75 5.40 3.89 -0.53
CA THR A 75 5.13 4.92 0.45
C THR A 75 5.68 4.46 1.81
N PRO A 76 6.55 5.24 2.46
CA PRO A 76 7.00 4.95 3.81
C PRO A 76 5.84 5.00 4.80
N PHE A 77 5.90 4.17 5.82
CA PHE A 77 4.85 4.09 6.83
C PHE A 77 5.39 3.90 8.23
N MET A 78 4.58 4.31 9.21
CA MET A 78 4.78 4.14 10.63
C MET A 78 3.58 3.40 11.21
N PHE A 79 3.81 2.57 12.22
CA PHE A 79 2.72 1.93 12.93
C PHE A 79 2.38 2.63 14.23
N LEU A 80 1.09 2.64 14.53
CA LEU A 80 0.51 3.03 15.81
C LEU A 80 -0.05 1.76 16.46
N SER A 81 0.27 1.48 17.72
CA SER A 81 -0.21 0.27 18.39
C SER A 81 -0.38 0.46 19.90
N ALA A 82 -1.39 -0.18 20.45
CA ALA A 82 -1.55 -0.31 21.91
C ALA A 82 -0.67 -1.44 22.51
N PHE A 83 0.05 -2.21 21.68
CA PHE A 83 0.77 -3.41 22.08
C PHE A 83 2.26 -3.29 21.79
N THR A 84 3.07 -3.83 22.70
CA THR A 84 4.53 -3.84 22.64
C THR A 84 5.10 -5.26 22.66
N ASP A 85 4.31 -6.27 22.26
CA ASP A 85 4.75 -7.65 22.23
C ASP A 85 5.85 -7.87 21.16
N GLU A 86 6.77 -8.77 21.47
CA GLU A 86 7.94 -9.04 20.62
C GLU A 86 7.57 -9.49 19.21
N ALA A 87 6.45 -10.23 19.04
CA ALA A 87 5.98 -10.70 17.74
C ALA A 87 5.53 -9.54 16.86
N THR A 88 4.80 -8.58 17.42
CA THR A 88 4.38 -7.35 16.72
C THR A 88 5.59 -6.51 16.30
N VAL A 89 6.55 -6.30 17.21
CA VAL A 89 7.77 -5.55 16.91
C VAL A 89 8.62 -6.23 15.82
N ALA A 90 8.71 -7.56 15.84
CA ALA A 90 9.42 -8.31 14.80
C ALA A 90 8.77 -8.10 13.42
N LYS A 91 7.44 -8.19 13.34
CA LYS A 91 6.69 -8.01 12.09
C LYS A 91 6.77 -6.57 11.56
N VAL A 92 6.74 -5.57 12.45
CA VAL A 92 6.96 -4.16 12.11
C VAL A 92 8.32 -3.94 11.45
N LYS A 93 9.37 -4.56 11.99
CA LYS A 93 10.74 -4.49 11.43
C LYS A 93 10.85 -5.21 10.09
N GLU A 94 10.24 -6.38 9.96
CA GLU A 94 10.22 -7.17 8.72
C GLU A 94 9.55 -6.39 7.58
N LEU A 95 8.47 -5.69 7.87
CA LEU A 95 7.77 -4.84 6.90
C LEU A 95 8.56 -3.57 6.53
N GLY A 96 9.58 -3.20 7.30
CA GLY A 96 10.40 -2.03 7.01
C GLY A 96 9.75 -0.71 7.40
N ALA A 97 8.95 -0.69 8.47
CA ALA A 97 8.38 0.54 9.00
C ALA A 97 9.45 1.56 9.39
N VAL A 98 9.23 2.82 9.09
CA VAL A 98 10.15 3.92 9.41
C VAL A 98 10.21 4.17 10.91
N ALA A 99 9.08 4.00 11.60
CA ALA A 99 8.97 4.09 13.05
C ALA A 99 7.76 3.30 13.58
N TYR A 100 7.74 3.13 14.88
CA TYR A 100 6.69 2.48 15.64
C TYR A 100 6.37 3.31 16.87
N LEU A 101 5.11 3.68 17.04
CA LEU A 101 4.63 4.50 18.14
C LEU A 101 3.62 3.74 18.99
N VAL A 102 3.73 3.85 20.30
CA VAL A 102 2.87 3.13 21.24
C VAL A 102 1.76 4.05 21.73
N LYS A 103 0.51 3.59 21.66
CA LYS A 103 -0.65 4.29 22.24
C LYS A 103 -0.58 4.17 23.78
N PRO A 104 -0.96 5.20 24.57
CA PRO A 104 -1.66 6.43 24.18
C PRO A 104 -0.73 7.42 23.47
N LEU A 105 -1.23 8.02 22.40
CA LEU A 105 -0.47 8.88 21.51
C LEU A 105 -0.60 10.34 21.96
N ASP A 106 0.53 11.01 22.15
CA ASP A 106 0.61 12.44 22.36
C ASP A 106 1.07 13.12 21.07
N ILE A 107 0.37 14.18 20.65
CA ILE A 107 0.73 14.94 19.45
C ILE A 107 2.17 15.47 19.54
N SER A 108 2.64 15.80 20.76
CA SER A 108 4.01 16.25 21.00
C SER A 108 5.08 15.18 20.68
N GLN A 109 4.71 13.92 20.64
CA GLN A 109 5.58 12.80 20.26
C GLN A 109 5.43 12.44 18.79
N ILE A 110 4.22 12.54 18.24
CA ILE A 110 3.89 12.15 16.88
C ILE A 110 4.50 13.13 15.88
N VAL A 111 4.33 14.43 16.10
CA VAL A 111 4.82 15.46 15.17
C VAL A 111 6.34 15.35 14.94
N PRO A 112 7.20 15.27 15.98
CA PRO A 112 8.63 15.08 15.77
C PRO A 112 9.00 13.75 15.09
N ALA A 113 8.25 12.67 15.39
CA ALA A 113 8.48 11.38 14.75
C ALA A 113 8.14 11.41 13.25
N VAL A 114 7.04 12.08 12.90
CA VAL A 114 6.63 12.32 11.52
C VAL A 114 7.66 13.20 10.79
N GLU A 115 8.08 14.30 11.38
CA GLU A 115 9.11 15.17 10.80
C GLU A 115 10.44 14.42 10.59
N ALA A 116 10.84 13.58 11.54
CA ALA A 116 12.02 12.74 11.40
C ALA A 116 11.86 11.68 10.29
N ALA A 117 10.65 11.15 10.09
CA ALA A 117 10.35 10.24 8.99
C ALA A 117 10.45 10.94 7.62
N PHE A 118 9.90 12.13 7.51
CA PHE A 118 10.05 12.96 6.29
C PHE A 118 11.50 13.33 6.00
N ALA A 119 12.28 13.66 7.02
CA ALA A 119 13.70 13.97 6.87
C ALA A 119 14.52 12.76 6.36
N ARG A 120 14.12 11.54 6.71
CA ARG A 120 14.74 10.30 6.21
C ARG A 120 14.25 9.91 4.81
N SER A 121 13.01 10.24 4.47
CA SER A 121 12.40 9.96 3.17
C SER A 121 12.73 11.03 2.13
N ALA A 122 13.19 12.21 2.56
CA ALA A 122 13.78 13.17 1.65
C ALA A 122 15.03 12.52 1.03
N PRO A 123 15.15 12.46 -0.32
CA PRO A 123 16.38 11.98 -0.94
C PRO A 123 17.53 12.81 -0.33
N PRO A 124 18.65 12.18 0.08
CA PRO A 124 19.79 12.92 0.61
C PRO A 124 20.14 14.00 -0.40
N ALA A 125 20.19 15.26 0.06
CA ALA A 125 20.62 16.36 -0.77
C ALA A 125 21.91 15.93 -1.46
N ALA A 126 21.84 15.79 -2.79
CA ALA A 126 22.88 15.19 -3.59
C ALA A 126 24.18 15.96 -3.40
N THR A 127 25.09 15.37 -2.62
CA THR A 127 26.51 15.60 -2.85
C THR A 127 26.79 14.96 -4.21
N PRO A 128 27.31 15.68 -5.20
CA PRO A 128 27.53 15.10 -6.52
C PRO A 128 28.63 14.06 -6.43
N ALA A 129 28.23 12.78 -6.35
CA ALA A 129 29.12 11.67 -6.69
C ALA A 129 29.20 11.61 -8.21
N PRO A 130 30.40 11.32 -8.81
CA PRO A 130 30.59 11.38 -10.23
C PRO A 130 29.64 10.43 -10.96
N ALA A 131 28.98 10.96 -11.97
CA ALA A 131 28.01 10.29 -12.79
C ALA A 131 28.58 9.02 -13.39
N ALA A 132 28.08 7.86 -12.95
CA ALA A 132 28.05 6.68 -13.78
C ALA A 132 26.96 6.88 -14.84
N PRO A 133 27.17 6.45 -16.10
CA PRO A 133 26.22 6.70 -17.17
C PRO A 133 24.87 6.08 -16.86
N VAL A 134 23.87 6.93 -16.76
CA VAL A 134 22.47 6.52 -16.63
C VAL A 134 22.11 5.86 -17.98
N ALA A 135 21.90 4.55 -17.94
CA ALA A 135 21.22 3.87 -19.04
C ALA A 135 19.82 4.53 -19.18
N PRO A 136 19.34 4.76 -20.40
CA PRO A 136 18.03 5.32 -20.62
C PRO A 136 16.97 4.44 -19.93
N PRO A 137 15.84 5.03 -19.46
CA PRO A 137 14.79 4.25 -18.82
C PRO A 137 14.40 3.13 -19.77
N SER A 138 14.64 1.89 -19.33
CA SER A 138 14.14 0.72 -20.02
C SER A 138 12.66 0.91 -20.26
N GLU A 139 12.29 0.86 -21.50
CA GLU A 139 10.92 0.75 -21.98
C GLU A 139 10.13 -0.13 -21.02
N LEU A 140 8.92 0.33 -20.66
CA LEU A 140 7.90 -0.48 -20.01
C LEU A 140 8.02 -1.92 -20.49
N PRO A 141 8.11 -2.94 -19.63
CA PRO A 141 8.13 -4.31 -20.09
C PRO A 141 6.87 -4.52 -20.92
N ALA A 142 7.06 -4.51 -22.23
CA ALA A 142 6.04 -4.84 -23.20
C ALA A 142 5.75 -6.34 -23.03
N GLN A 143 4.78 -6.61 -22.19
CA GLN A 143 4.05 -7.86 -21.95
C GLN A 143 3.98 -8.12 -20.43
N LEU A 144 2.99 -7.49 -19.79
CA LEU A 144 2.48 -7.97 -18.52
C LEU A 144 2.17 -9.47 -18.68
N ASP A 145 2.78 -10.31 -17.86
CA ASP A 145 2.54 -11.76 -17.90
C ASP A 145 1.02 -12.02 -17.74
N PRO A 146 0.36 -12.58 -18.76
CA PRO A 146 -1.08 -12.84 -18.69
C PRO A 146 -1.46 -13.69 -17.49
N THR A 147 -0.57 -14.56 -17.02
CA THR A 147 -0.79 -15.41 -15.85
C THR A 147 -0.89 -14.59 -14.58
N ALA A 148 0.01 -13.61 -14.40
CA ALA A 148 -0.02 -12.72 -13.25
C ALA A 148 -1.30 -11.86 -13.24
N LEU A 149 -1.72 -11.35 -14.41
CA LEU A 149 -2.97 -10.59 -14.55
C LEU A 149 -4.20 -11.45 -14.23
N ALA A 150 -4.29 -12.67 -14.77
CA ALA A 150 -5.40 -13.57 -14.53
C ALA A 150 -5.50 -13.99 -13.06
N VAL A 151 -4.37 -14.25 -12.40
CA VAL A 151 -4.33 -14.52 -10.96
C VAL A 151 -4.88 -13.31 -10.19
N GLY A 152 -4.47 -12.09 -10.51
CA GLY A 152 -5.00 -10.87 -9.89
C GLY A 152 -6.53 -10.72 -10.05
N VAL A 153 -7.05 -11.01 -11.24
CA VAL A 153 -8.49 -11.01 -11.52
C VAL A 153 -9.23 -12.04 -10.66
N LEU A 154 -8.69 -13.27 -10.54
CA LEU A 154 -9.31 -14.33 -9.73
C LEU A 154 -9.23 -14.02 -8.23
N MET A 155 -8.12 -13.46 -7.76
CA MET A 155 -7.99 -12.98 -6.38
C MET A 155 -9.09 -11.96 -6.05
N HIS A 156 -9.26 -10.96 -6.90
CA HIS A 156 -10.27 -9.92 -6.69
C HIS A 156 -11.70 -10.46 -6.79
N ARG A 157 -12.00 -11.25 -7.84
CA ARG A 157 -13.37 -11.72 -8.10
C ARG A 157 -13.90 -12.71 -7.05
N TYR A 158 -13.01 -13.53 -6.49
CA TYR A 158 -13.38 -14.59 -5.56
C TYR A 158 -12.84 -14.39 -4.15
N SER A 159 -12.21 -13.23 -3.88
CA SER A 159 -11.57 -12.92 -2.59
C SER A 159 -10.62 -14.03 -2.11
N LEU A 160 -9.80 -14.55 -3.02
CA LEU A 160 -8.90 -15.68 -2.77
C LEU A 160 -7.47 -15.19 -2.51
N PRO A 161 -6.72 -15.87 -1.63
CA PRO A 161 -5.26 -15.72 -1.56
C PRO A 161 -4.60 -16.09 -2.90
N ARG A 162 -3.39 -15.57 -3.14
CA ARG A 162 -2.66 -15.78 -4.40
C ARG A 162 -2.51 -17.25 -4.78
N ASP A 163 -2.16 -18.08 -3.81
CA ASP A 163 -1.91 -19.52 -4.04
C ASP A 163 -3.19 -20.25 -4.45
N GLU A 164 -4.31 -19.92 -3.83
CA GLU A 164 -5.63 -20.48 -4.17
C GLU A 164 -6.11 -19.95 -5.53
N ALA A 165 -5.88 -18.69 -5.84
CA ALA A 165 -6.20 -18.11 -7.16
C ALA A 165 -5.39 -18.77 -8.28
N LEU A 166 -4.10 -19.04 -8.04
CA LEU A 166 -3.25 -19.78 -8.97
C LEU A 166 -3.71 -21.22 -9.14
N ALA A 167 -4.00 -21.93 -8.04
CA ALA A 167 -4.52 -23.28 -8.07
C ALA A 167 -5.84 -23.36 -8.85
N ARG A 168 -6.73 -22.37 -8.65
CA ARG A 168 -7.98 -22.26 -9.40
C ARG A 168 -7.76 -22.04 -10.89
N LEU A 169 -6.82 -21.17 -11.26
CA LEU A 169 -6.44 -20.94 -12.67
C LEU A 169 -5.93 -22.21 -13.32
N MET A 170 -5.08 -22.96 -12.61
CA MET A 170 -4.56 -24.26 -13.07
C MET A 170 -5.69 -25.28 -13.24
N GLY A 171 -6.62 -25.35 -12.30
CA GLY A 171 -7.80 -26.22 -12.38
C GLY A 171 -8.68 -25.89 -13.60
N MET A 172 -8.92 -24.61 -13.88
CA MET A 172 -9.67 -24.15 -15.06
C MET A 172 -8.95 -24.52 -16.36
N ALA A 173 -7.62 -24.28 -16.43
CA ALA A 173 -6.82 -24.64 -17.60
C ALA A 173 -6.88 -26.15 -17.88
N SER A 174 -6.77 -26.98 -16.83
CA SER A 174 -6.86 -28.44 -16.94
C SER A 174 -8.25 -28.92 -17.39
N ALA A 175 -9.31 -28.32 -16.84
CA ALA A 175 -10.69 -28.67 -17.20
C ALA A 175 -11.04 -28.32 -18.64
N ASP A 176 -10.53 -27.21 -19.14
CA ASP A 176 -10.77 -26.71 -20.50
C ASP A 176 -9.76 -27.26 -21.54
N GLY A 177 -8.75 -28.03 -21.12
CA GLY A 177 -7.71 -28.60 -21.98
C GLY A 177 -6.76 -27.56 -22.58
N HIS A 178 -6.61 -26.41 -21.89
CA HIS A 178 -5.73 -25.32 -22.31
C HIS A 178 -4.44 -25.29 -21.50
N SER A 179 -3.39 -24.67 -22.08
CA SER A 179 -2.20 -24.34 -21.32
C SER A 179 -2.49 -23.19 -20.32
N LEU A 180 -1.72 -23.12 -19.22
CA LEU A 180 -1.91 -22.09 -18.21
C LEU A 180 -1.85 -20.65 -18.76
N PRO A 181 -0.87 -20.29 -19.64
CA PRO A 181 -0.85 -18.96 -20.26
C PRO A 181 -2.02 -18.68 -21.18
N GLU A 182 -2.54 -19.69 -21.85
CA GLU A 182 -3.68 -19.58 -22.76
C GLU A 182 -4.97 -19.34 -22.00
N GLN A 183 -5.21 -20.08 -20.93
CA GLN A 183 -6.35 -19.87 -20.03
C GLN A 183 -6.27 -18.49 -19.37
N ALA A 184 -5.08 -18.06 -18.98
CA ALA A 184 -4.86 -16.74 -18.41
C ALA A 184 -5.25 -15.61 -19.38
N ARG A 185 -4.82 -15.69 -20.65
CA ARG A 185 -5.20 -14.73 -21.69
C ARG A 185 -6.71 -14.65 -21.86
N ARG A 186 -7.39 -15.78 -21.93
CA ARG A 186 -8.85 -15.83 -22.07
C ARG A 186 -9.59 -15.11 -20.94
N ILE A 187 -9.08 -15.24 -19.70
CA ILE A 187 -9.65 -14.53 -18.56
C ILE A 187 -9.42 -13.02 -18.68
N VAL A 188 -8.22 -12.61 -19.05
CA VAL A 188 -7.88 -11.18 -19.22
C VAL A 188 -8.72 -10.58 -20.36
N ASP A 189 -8.78 -11.23 -21.50
CA ASP A 189 -9.56 -10.78 -22.67
C ASP A 189 -11.06 -10.64 -22.33
N ALA A 190 -11.61 -11.57 -21.55
CA ALA A 190 -13.00 -11.51 -21.11
C ALA A 190 -13.27 -10.30 -20.21
N VAL A 191 -12.35 -9.96 -19.31
CA VAL A 191 -12.45 -8.79 -18.43
C VAL A 191 -12.31 -7.50 -19.22
N GLU A 192 -11.37 -7.43 -20.15
CA GLU A 192 -11.19 -6.28 -21.03
C GLU A 192 -12.42 -6.03 -21.92
N LEU A 193 -13.05 -7.10 -22.42
CA LEU A 193 -14.28 -7.00 -23.21
C LEU A 193 -15.43 -6.40 -22.39
N LEU A 194 -15.56 -6.78 -21.11
CA LEU A 194 -16.57 -6.27 -20.20
C LEU A 194 -16.29 -4.83 -19.74
N ALA A 195 -15.02 -4.42 -19.71
CA ALA A 195 -14.59 -3.09 -19.30
C ALA A 195 -14.70 -2.04 -20.41
N ARG A 196 -14.96 -2.43 -21.67
CA ARG A 196 -15.16 -1.47 -22.77
C ARG A 196 -16.48 -0.73 -22.56
N PRO A 197 -16.48 0.61 -22.42
CA PRO A 197 -17.71 1.37 -22.38
C PRO A 197 -18.42 1.18 -23.73
N GLY A 198 -19.65 0.68 -23.68
CA GLY A 198 -20.46 0.49 -24.87
C GLY A 198 -20.56 1.81 -25.64
N THR A 199 -20.05 1.84 -26.85
CA THR A 199 -20.32 2.91 -27.82
C THR A 199 -21.82 2.90 -28.11
N ARG A 200 -22.52 3.89 -27.55
CA ARG A 200 -23.82 4.33 -28.04
C ARG A 200 -23.64 5.50 -28.98
#